data_1bccc06fa4c79645cf2455c369746bd4
#
_entry.id   1bccc06fa4c79645cf2455c369746bd4
#
_cell.length_a   1.000
_cell.length_b   1.000
_cell.length_c   1.000
_cell.angle_alpha   90.00
_cell.angle_beta   90.00
_cell.angle_gamma   90.00
#
_symmetry.space_group_name_H-M   'P 1'
#
loop_
_entity.id
_entity.type
_entity.pdbx_description
1 polymer ?
#
loop_
_entity_poly.entity_id
_entity_poly.type
_entity_poly.pdbx_seq_one_letter_code
_entity_poly.pdbx_strand_id
1 'polypeptide(L)'
;KPNMYDVNTHDVRRFFAHVWKHRLTPLQLDALQLKALRIIEFHPEYTHYLENIEDYLDKNWLPEDGESNPFLHMSLHLSLQEQAAIDQPPGIRAIHRQLCTRYNNDWVRAEHDMMDALAETIWEAQRYGRGLDVNAYMTRLRKLVGLGQEENARINPHEVHAKFDE
;
A
#
# COMPACT_ATOMS: atom_id res chain seq x y z
N LYS A 1 13.24 10.70 -24.92
CA LYS A 1 12.02 11.18 -24.27
C LYS A 1 11.90 10.49 -22.92
N PRO A 2 11.90 11.26 -21.80
CA PRO A 2 11.77 10.61 -20.50
C PRO A 2 10.43 9.88 -20.43
N ASN A 3 10.51 8.66 -19.93
CA ASN A 3 9.33 7.86 -19.69
C ASN A 3 8.55 8.53 -18.53
N MET A 4 7.26 8.72 -18.70
CA MET A 4 6.41 9.31 -17.66
C MET A 4 6.49 8.52 -16.33
N TYR A 5 6.76 7.22 -16.43
CA TYR A 5 7.00 6.37 -15.28
C TYR A 5 8.25 6.78 -14.50
N ASP A 6 9.34 7.13 -15.19
CA ASP A 6 10.60 7.53 -14.57
C ASP A 6 10.47 8.87 -13.84
N VAL A 7 9.73 9.81 -14.43
CA VAL A 7 9.44 11.11 -13.80
C VAL A 7 8.64 10.88 -12.52
N ASN A 8 7.61 10.02 -12.57
CA ASN A 8 6.82 9.67 -11.39
C ASN A 8 7.67 9.00 -10.31
N THR A 9 8.62 8.17 -10.70
CA THR A 9 9.50 7.49 -9.75
C THR A 9 10.35 8.49 -8.98
N HIS A 10 10.95 9.47 -9.67
CA HIS A 10 11.73 10.51 -9.02
C HIS A 10 10.84 11.35 -8.09
N ASP A 11 9.67 11.75 -8.55
CA ASP A 11 8.75 12.56 -7.77
C ASP A 11 8.31 11.86 -6.49
N VAL A 12 7.99 10.58 -6.58
CA VAL A 12 7.61 9.76 -5.41
C VAL A 12 8.76 9.69 -4.42
N ARG A 13 9.97 9.41 -4.90
CA ARG A 13 11.14 9.31 -4.02
C ARG A 13 11.46 10.64 -3.34
N ARG A 14 11.38 11.74 -4.08
CA ARG A 14 11.57 13.10 -3.52
C ARG A 14 10.47 13.47 -2.54
N PHE A 15 9.25 13.01 -2.77
CA PHE A 15 8.14 13.22 -1.85
C PHE A 15 8.44 12.64 -0.46
N PHE A 16 8.86 11.38 -0.41
CA PHE A 16 9.20 10.75 0.87
C PHE A 16 10.41 11.39 1.54
N ALA A 17 11.42 11.76 0.76
CA ALA A 17 12.59 12.45 1.27
C ALA A 17 12.24 13.82 1.86
N HIS A 18 11.36 14.56 1.20
CA HIS A 18 10.86 15.85 1.69
C HIS A 18 10.13 15.69 3.01
N VAL A 19 9.27 14.71 3.11
CA VAL A 19 8.51 14.43 4.35
C VAL A 19 9.49 14.13 5.50
N TRP A 20 10.47 13.28 5.26
CA TRP A 20 11.48 12.97 6.28
C TRP A 20 12.29 14.17 6.71
N LYS A 21 12.67 15.00 5.76
CA LYS A 21 13.41 16.25 6.03
C LYS A 21 12.64 17.17 6.97
N HIS A 22 11.31 17.20 6.87
CA HIS A 22 10.44 18.06 7.66
C HIS A 22 9.79 17.35 8.86
N ARG A 23 10.32 16.21 9.28
CA ARG A 23 9.74 15.41 10.37
C ARG A 23 9.66 16.14 11.72
N LEU A 24 10.55 17.11 11.94
CA LEU A 24 10.58 17.87 13.20
C LEU A 24 9.63 19.08 13.18
N THR A 25 9.01 19.36 12.05
CA THR A 25 8.05 20.44 11.90
C THR A 25 6.74 19.91 11.28
N PRO A 26 6.06 18.96 11.98
CA PRO A 26 4.91 18.28 11.38
C PRO A 26 3.73 19.19 11.08
N LEU A 27 3.64 20.34 11.72
CA LEU A 27 2.58 21.32 11.42
C LEU A 27 2.71 21.93 10.01
N GLN A 28 3.87 21.79 9.37
CA GLN A 28 4.09 22.24 8.01
C GLN A 28 3.73 21.16 6.97
N LEU A 29 3.34 19.98 7.43
CA LEU A 29 2.99 18.87 6.55
C LEU A 29 1.47 18.79 6.37
N ASP A 30 1.03 18.48 5.15
CA ASP A 30 -0.38 18.25 4.88
C ASP A 30 -0.81 16.83 5.32
N ALA A 31 -2.09 16.51 5.15
CA ALA A 31 -2.64 15.24 5.60
C ALA A 31 -1.96 14.04 4.94
N LEU A 32 -1.67 14.11 3.64
CA LEU A 32 -1.01 13.03 2.92
C LEU A 32 0.44 12.86 3.40
N GLN A 33 1.14 13.97 3.57
CA GLN A 33 2.51 13.98 4.08
C GLN A 33 2.60 13.43 5.51
N LEU A 34 1.61 13.73 6.35
CA LEU A 34 1.57 13.18 7.72
C LEU A 34 1.39 11.66 7.71
N LYS A 35 0.57 11.14 6.81
CA LYS A 35 0.44 9.68 6.63
C LYS A 35 1.77 9.08 6.19
N ALA A 36 2.44 9.71 5.25
CA ALA A 36 3.75 9.27 4.78
C ALA A 36 4.79 9.30 5.90
N LEU A 37 4.79 10.33 6.72
CA LEU A 37 5.70 10.43 7.87
C LEU A 37 5.51 9.26 8.83
N ARG A 38 4.26 8.93 9.14
CA ARG A 38 3.96 7.80 10.03
C ARG A 38 4.46 6.49 9.43
N ILE A 39 4.29 6.30 8.12
CA ILE A 39 4.81 5.11 7.43
C ILE A 39 6.33 5.04 7.57
N ILE A 40 7.02 6.15 7.35
CA ILE A 40 8.49 6.21 7.49
C ILE A 40 8.91 5.87 8.91
N GLU A 41 8.22 6.41 9.91
CA GLU A 41 8.56 6.18 11.32
C GLU A 41 8.45 4.71 11.72
N PHE A 42 7.56 3.96 11.07
CA PHE A 42 7.41 2.52 11.28
C PHE A 42 8.35 1.69 10.40
N HIS A 43 9.18 2.33 9.60
CA HIS A 43 10.18 1.68 8.74
C HIS A 43 11.54 2.37 8.90
N PRO A 44 12.09 2.37 10.12
CA PRO A 44 13.34 3.10 10.39
C PRO A 44 14.52 2.60 9.53
N GLU A 45 14.45 1.38 9.03
CA GLU A 45 15.46 0.80 8.14
C GLU A 45 15.56 1.53 6.79
N TYR A 46 14.58 2.38 6.46
CA TYR A 46 14.56 3.10 5.19
C TYR A 46 15.11 4.53 5.28
N THR A 47 15.39 5.03 6.49
CA THR A 47 15.74 6.44 6.66
C THR A 47 17.02 6.84 5.97
N HIS A 48 18.00 5.95 5.85
CA HIS A 48 19.24 6.25 5.17
C HIS A 48 19.04 6.52 3.67
N TYR A 49 18.05 5.89 3.03
CA TYR A 49 17.70 6.18 1.64
C TYR A 49 17.15 7.61 1.50
N LEU A 50 16.34 8.02 2.47
CA LEU A 50 15.69 9.33 2.47
C LEU A 50 16.70 10.46 2.75
N GLU A 51 17.67 10.20 3.62
CA GLU A 51 18.71 11.16 3.96
C GLU A 51 19.72 11.34 2.83
N ASN A 52 19.87 10.34 1.96
CA ASN A 52 20.81 10.35 0.84
C ASN A 52 20.08 10.21 -0.50
N ILE A 53 18.94 10.85 -0.63
CA ILE A 53 18.01 10.61 -1.74
C ILE A 53 18.64 10.76 -3.12
N GLU A 54 19.57 11.69 -3.29
CA GLU A 54 20.20 11.90 -4.60
C GLU A 54 20.94 10.66 -5.09
N ASP A 55 21.44 9.83 -4.18
CA ASP A 55 22.12 8.60 -4.51
C ASP A 55 21.17 7.46 -4.91
N TYR A 56 19.87 7.63 -4.63
CA TYR A 56 18.88 6.57 -4.82
C TYR A 56 17.76 6.91 -5.79
N LEU A 57 17.81 8.07 -6.44
CA LEU A 57 16.75 8.49 -7.37
C LEU A 57 16.59 7.54 -8.56
N ASP A 58 17.71 6.97 -9.02
CA ASP A 58 17.73 6.09 -10.19
C ASP A 58 18.00 4.63 -9.85
N LYS A 59 18.11 4.30 -8.57
CA LYS A 59 18.42 2.93 -8.19
C LYS A 59 17.28 1.98 -8.57
N ASN A 60 17.62 0.88 -9.22
CA ASN A 60 16.72 -0.23 -9.50
C ASN A 60 16.93 -1.31 -8.45
N TRP A 61 15.86 -1.67 -7.76
CA TRP A 61 15.87 -2.83 -6.86
C TRP A 61 15.40 -4.03 -7.66
N LEU A 62 16.35 -4.86 -8.08
CA LEU A 62 16.05 -6.05 -8.87
C LEU A 62 15.78 -7.24 -7.95
N PRO A 63 14.89 -8.18 -8.38
CA PRO A 63 14.61 -9.37 -7.56
C PRO A 63 15.85 -10.16 -7.18
N GLU A 64 16.84 -10.23 -8.07
CA GLU A 64 18.10 -10.94 -7.83
C GLU A 64 18.98 -10.29 -6.76
N ASP A 65 18.75 -9.03 -6.44
CA ASP A 65 19.52 -8.32 -5.40
C ASP A 65 19.08 -8.72 -3.99
N GLY A 66 17.93 -9.38 -3.85
CA GLY A 66 17.40 -9.81 -2.57
C GLY A 66 16.86 -8.69 -1.69
N GLU A 67 16.83 -7.47 -2.20
CA GLU A 67 16.30 -6.30 -1.48
C GLU A 67 14.99 -5.84 -2.09
N SER A 68 14.04 -5.48 -1.24
CA SER A 68 12.78 -4.87 -1.68
C SER A 68 12.96 -3.37 -1.90
N ASN A 69 12.28 -2.83 -2.90
CA ASN A 69 12.28 -1.40 -3.16
C ASN A 69 11.54 -0.66 -2.02
N PRO A 70 12.24 0.11 -1.18
CA PRO A 70 11.62 0.77 -0.04
C PRO A 70 10.59 1.81 -0.44
N PHE A 71 10.79 2.49 -1.57
CA PHE A 71 9.85 3.50 -2.05
C PHE A 71 8.56 2.87 -2.55
N LEU A 72 8.65 1.74 -3.23
CA LEU A 72 7.47 0.97 -3.62
C LEU A 72 6.72 0.51 -2.38
N HIS A 73 7.42 -0.03 -1.40
CA HIS A 73 6.82 -0.52 -0.15
C HIS A 73 6.05 0.60 0.57
N MET A 74 6.69 1.75 0.75
CA MET A 74 6.03 2.89 1.39
C MET A 74 4.86 3.43 0.56
N SER A 75 5.00 3.43 -0.76
CA SER A 75 3.93 3.87 -1.67
C SER A 75 2.71 2.95 -1.60
N LEU A 76 2.93 1.66 -1.44
CA LEU A 76 1.83 0.69 -1.29
C LEU A 76 1.08 0.92 0.03
N HIS A 77 1.79 1.16 1.13
CA HIS A 77 1.16 1.56 2.39
C HIS A 77 0.28 2.79 2.18
N LEU A 78 0.84 3.82 1.56
CA LEU A 78 0.13 5.08 1.35
C LEU A 78 -1.12 4.89 0.49
N SER A 79 -1.00 4.12 -0.60
CA SER A 79 -2.14 3.77 -1.46
C SER A 79 -3.25 3.08 -0.68
N LEU A 80 -2.90 2.09 0.13
CA LEU A 80 -3.90 1.36 0.93
C LEU A 80 -4.61 2.27 1.91
N GLN A 81 -3.88 3.17 2.57
CA GLN A 81 -4.48 4.11 3.51
C GLN A 81 -5.40 5.11 2.81
N GLU A 82 -5.02 5.59 1.63
CA GLU A 82 -5.87 6.48 0.85
C GLU A 82 -7.12 5.77 0.34
N GLN A 83 -6.98 4.53 -0.14
CA GLN A 83 -8.12 3.71 -0.56
C GLN A 83 -9.09 3.48 0.58
N ALA A 84 -8.58 3.13 1.76
CA ALA A 84 -9.41 2.92 2.94
C ALA A 84 -10.09 4.21 3.40
N ALA A 85 -9.39 5.35 3.30
CA ALA A 85 -9.93 6.64 3.73
C ALA A 85 -11.16 7.05 2.92
N ILE A 86 -11.20 6.75 1.62
CA ILE A 86 -12.32 7.11 0.75
C ILE A 86 -13.21 5.91 0.40
N ASP A 87 -12.90 4.75 0.92
CA ASP A 87 -13.59 3.49 0.63
C ASP A 87 -13.68 3.21 -0.89
N GLN A 88 -12.55 3.32 -1.56
CA GLN A 88 -12.44 3.00 -2.99
C GLN A 88 -11.27 2.04 -3.22
N PRO A 89 -11.52 0.86 -3.76
CA PRO A 89 -12.82 0.29 -4.20
C PRO A 89 -13.80 0.07 -3.04
N PRO A 90 -15.11 0.09 -3.30
CA PRO A 90 -16.10 -0.10 -2.23
C PRO A 90 -15.88 -1.40 -1.46
N GLY A 91 -15.87 -1.31 -0.13
CA GLY A 91 -15.63 -2.44 0.76
C GLY A 91 -14.20 -2.54 1.30
N ILE A 92 -13.24 -1.83 0.70
CA ILE A 92 -11.84 -1.93 1.15
C ILE A 92 -11.64 -1.40 2.57
N ARG A 93 -12.38 -0.38 2.96
CA ARG A 93 -12.30 0.16 4.33
C ARG A 93 -12.62 -0.90 5.37
N ALA A 94 -13.69 -1.66 5.16
CA ALA A 94 -14.09 -2.71 6.07
C ALA A 94 -13.04 -3.82 6.17
N ILE A 95 -12.45 -4.21 5.05
CA ILE A 95 -11.39 -5.21 5.01
C ILE A 95 -10.17 -4.72 5.79
N HIS A 96 -9.74 -3.50 5.55
CA HIS A 96 -8.62 -2.88 6.26
C HIS A 96 -8.87 -2.88 7.76
N ARG A 97 -10.06 -2.45 8.17
CA ARG A 97 -10.47 -2.41 9.59
C ARG A 97 -10.45 -3.80 10.22
N GLN A 98 -10.98 -4.81 9.53
CA GLN A 98 -11.01 -6.18 10.04
C GLN A 98 -9.61 -6.74 10.23
N LEU A 99 -8.70 -6.49 9.29
CA LEU A 99 -7.32 -6.94 9.41
C LEU A 99 -6.60 -6.20 10.55
N CYS A 100 -6.81 -4.91 10.70
CA CYS A 100 -6.25 -4.16 11.82
C CYS A 100 -6.74 -4.73 13.16
N THR A 101 -8.03 -5.02 13.27
CA THR A 101 -8.60 -5.63 14.49
C THR A 101 -8.00 -7.00 14.76
N ARG A 102 -7.84 -7.82 13.72
CA ARG A 102 -7.22 -9.15 13.85
C ARG A 102 -5.82 -9.08 14.46
N TYR A 103 -5.06 -8.05 14.13
CA TYR A 103 -3.68 -7.87 14.56
C TYR A 103 -3.54 -6.87 15.71
N ASN A 104 -4.59 -6.69 16.52
CA ASN A 104 -4.56 -5.80 17.69
C ASN A 104 -4.16 -4.37 17.34
N ASN A 105 -4.72 -3.84 16.26
CA ASN A 105 -4.46 -2.50 15.72
C ASN A 105 -3.05 -2.29 15.16
N ASP A 106 -2.35 -3.38 14.84
CA ASP A 106 -1.10 -3.30 14.10
C ASP A 106 -1.41 -3.07 12.62
N TRP A 107 -1.55 -1.81 12.25
CA TRP A 107 -1.88 -1.43 10.86
C TRP A 107 -0.77 -1.77 9.89
N VAL A 108 0.48 -1.78 10.34
CA VAL A 108 1.62 -2.13 9.48
C VAL A 108 1.48 -3.57 9.01
N ARG A 109 1.19 -4.48 9.93
CA ARG A 109 0.99 -5.89 9.61
C ARG A 109 -0.23 -6.10 8.74
N ALA A 110 -1.33 -5.43 9.05
CA ALA A 110 -2.55 -5.51 8.25
C ALA A 110 -2.29 -5.08 6.81
N GLU A 111 -1.60 -3.97 6.63
CA GLU A 111 -1.28 -3.47 5.30
C GLU A 111 -0.24 -4.32 4.58
N HIS A 112 0.69 -4.95 5.29
CA HIS A 112 1.60 -5.92 4.68
C HIS A 112 0.83 -7.08 4.06
N ASP A 113 -0.21 -7.57 4.73
CA ASP A 113 -1.06 -8.62 4.16
C ASP A 113 -1.79 -8.14 2.90
N MET A 114 -2.21 -6.88 2.88
CA MET A 114 -2.94 -6.32 1.74
C MET A 114 -2.03 -5.97 0.55
N MET A 115 -0.75 -5.70 0.81
CA MET A 115 0.20 -5.27 -0.22
C MET A 115 0.37 -6.28 -1.34
N ASP A 116 0.40 -7.56 -1.02
CA ASP A 116 0.59 -8.59 -2.03
C ASP A 116 -0.57 -8.59 -3.03
N ALA A 117 -1.80 -8.40 -2.54
CA ALA A 117 -2.97 -8.30 -3.40
C ALA A 117 -2.89 -7.07 -4.32
N LEU A 118 -2.50 -5.93 -3.77
CA LEU A 118 -2.37 -4.70 -4.56
C LEU A 118 -1.24 -4.80 -5.58
N ALA A 119 -0.07 -5.26 -5.15
CA ALA A 119 1.09 -5.39 -6.02
C ALA A 119 0.83 -6.35 -7.18
N GLU A 120 0.21 -7.50 -6.90
CA GLU A 120 -0.14 -8.47 -7.93
C GLU A 120 -1.12 -7.87 -8.95
N THR A 121 -2.10 -7.13 -8.47
CA THR A 121 -3.10 -6.51 -9.34
C THR A 121 -2.47 -5.42 -10.23
N ILE A 122 -1.56 -4.63 -9.66
CA ILE A 122 -0.81 -3.62 -10.43
C ILE A 122 0.08 -4.29 -11.47
N TRP A 123 0.79 -5.36 -11.08
CA TRP A 123 1.67 -6.09 -11.99
C TRP A 123 0.90 -6.66 -13.18
N GLU A 124 -0.27 -7.23 -12.95
CA GLU A 124 -1.12 -7.75 -14.02
C GLU A 124 -1.57 -6.64 -14.98
N ALA A 125 -1.97 -5.49 -14.42
CA ALA A 125 -2.37 -4.35 -15.23
C ALA A 125 -1.26 -3.89 -16.15
N GLN A 126 -0.04 -3.82 -15.64
CA GLN A 126 1.14 -3.43 -16.41
C GLN A 126 1.50 -4.48 -17.46
N ARG A 127 1.48 -5.76 -17.06
CA ARG A 127 1.83 -6.86 -17.97
C ARG A 127 0.90 -6.95 -19.17
N TYR A 128 -0.39 -6.77 -18.95
CA TYR A 128 -1.39 -6.92 -19.99
C TYR A 128 -1.80 -5.60 -20.63
N GLY A 129 -1.15 -4.50 -20.25
CA GLY A 129 -1.40 -3.18 -20.83
C GLY A 129 -2.84 -2.71 -20.65
N ARG A 130 -3.42 -2.99 -19.48
CA ARG A 130 -4.82 -2.63 -19.18
C ARG A 130 -4.91 -1.93 -17.84
N GLY A 131 -6.11 -1.40 -17.54
CA GLY A 131 -6.37 -0.81 -16.23
C GLY A 131 -6.38 -1.86 -15.12
N LEU A 132 -6.42 -1.37 -13.90
CA LEU A 132 -6.47 -2.20 -12.70
C LEU A 132 -7.74 -3.04 -12.70
N ASP A 133 -7.60 -4.36 -12.53
CA ASP A 133 -8.75 -5.27 -12.39
C ASP A 133 -9.26 -5.21 -10.95
N VAL A 134 -10.23 -4.34 -10.72
CA VAL A 134 -10.78 -4.09 -9.38
C VAL A 134 -11.44 -5.34 -8.81
N ASN A 135 -12.13 -6.12 -9.63
CA ASN A 135 -12.78 -7.35 -9.16
C ASN A 135 -11.75 -8.37 -8.67
N ALA A 136 -10.66 -8.55 -9.42
CA ALA A 136 -9.58 -9.44 -9.01
C ALA A 136 -8.93 -8.94 -7.71
N TYR A 137 -8.70 -7.64 -7.61
CA TYR A 137 -8.14 -7.02 -6.40
C TYR A 137 -9.02 -7.30 -5.19
N MET A 138 -10.32 -7.00 -5.28
CA MET A 138 -11.25 -7.21 -4.17
C MET A 138 -11.39 -8.70 -3.81
N THR A 139 -11.34 -9.59 -4.79
CA THR A 139 -11.35 -11.04 -4.54
C THR A 139 -10.14 -11.45 -3.71
N ARG A 140 -8.96 -10.96 -4.05
CA ARG A 140 -7.72 -11.23 -3.31
C ARG A 140 -7.80 -10.70 -1.88
N LEU A 141 -8.32 -9.49 -1.71
CA LEU A 141 -8.47 -8.89 -0.38
C LEU A 141 -9.46 -9.66 0.49
N ARG A 142 -10.58 -10.12 -0.08
CA ARG A 142 -11.58 -10.90 0.66
C ARG A 142 -10.99 -12.19 1.20
N LYS A 143 -10.10 -12.82 0.45
CA LYS A 143 -9.42 -14.04 0.91
C LYS A 143 -8.59 -13.80 2.16
N LEU A 144 -8.04 -12.61 2.32
CA LEU A 144 -7.21 -12.27 3.48
C LEU A 144 -8.01 -12.29 4.79
N VAL A 145 -9.29 -11.93 4.74
CA VAL A 145 -10.13 -11.95 5.95
C VAL A 145 -10.79 -13.32 6.16
N GLY A 146 -10.33 -14.35 5.45
CA GLY A 146 -10.78 -15.71 5.63
C GLY A 146 -12.10 -16.02 4.93
N LEU A 147 -12.49 -15.24 3.92
CA LEU A 147 -13.73 -15.40 3.19
C LEU A 147 -13.42 -15.69 1.71
N GLY A 148 -12.72 -16.80 1.48
CA GLY A 148 -12.51 -17.31 0.14
C GLY A 148 -13.79 -17.88 -0.46
N GLN A 149 -13.73 -18.26 -1.74
CA GLN A 149 -14.88 -18.76 -2.47
C GLN A 149 -15.55 -19.94 -1.78
N GLU A 150 -14.76 -20.86 -1.25
CA GLU A 150 -15.26 -22.04 -0.58
C GLU A 150 -15.94 -21.69 0.75
N GLU A 151 -15.37 -20.76 1.48
CA GLU A 151 -15.97 -20.29 2.72
C GLU A 151 -17.26 -19.57 2.46
N ASN A 152 -17.31 -18.77 1.39
CA ASN A 152 -18.54 -18.10 0.98
C ASN A 152 -19.63 -19.11 0.68
N ALA A 153 -19.28 -20.25 0.12
CA ALA A 153 -20.26 -21.31 -0.18
C ALA A 153 -20.73 -22.04 1.07
N ARG A 154 -19.91 -22.12 2.11
CA ARG A 154 -20.25 -22.83 3.36
C ARG A 154 -20.88 -21.93 4.39
N ILE A 155 -20.51 -20.65 4.40
CA ILE A 155 -21.03 -19.67 5.34
C ILE A 155 -22.33 -19.09 4.76
N ASN A 156 -23.25 -18.76 5.65
CA ASN A 156 -24.46 -18.05 5.26
C ASN A 156 -24.05 -16.78 4.49
N PRO A 157 -24.59 -16.57 3.27
CA PRO A 157 -24.27 -15.37 2.50
C PRO A 157 -24.42 -14.06 3.26
N HIS A 158 -25.33 -13.99 4.20
CA HIS A 158 -25.52 -12.81 5.04
C HIS A 158 -24.32 -12.58 5.95
N GLU A 159 -23.71 -13.62 6.48
CA GLU A 159 -22.53 -13.49 7.32
C GLU A 159 -21.34 -12.99 6.52
N VAL A 160 -21.19 -13.49 5.29
CA VAL A 160 -20.13 -13.03 4.39
C VAL A 160 -20.26 -11.54 4.13
N HIS A 161 -21.46 -11.11 3.76
CA HIS A 161 -21.71 -9.70 3.50
C HIS A 161 -21.51 -8.83 4.73
N ALA A 162 -21.98 -9.27 5.89
CA ALA A 162 -21.80 -8.54 7.13
C ALA A 162 -20.32 -8.30 7.45
N LYS A 163 -19.46 -9.28 7.18
CA LYS A 163 -18.03 -9.17 7.43
C LYS A 163 -17.32 -8.20 6.49
N PHE A 164 -17.81 -8.06 5.26
CA PHE A 164 -17.21 -7.18 4.28
C PHE A 164 -17.83 -5.79 4.26
N ASP A 165 -19.10 -5.68 4.64
CA ASP A 165 -19.80 -4.41 4.63
C ASP A 165 -19.58 -3.59 5.91
N GLU A 166 -19.01 -4.22 6.93
CA GLU A 166 -18.64 -3.53 8.16
C GLU A 166 -17.44 -2.56 7.97
#